data_096d50c4cdc5da0280166d031ee55a46
#
_entry.id   096d50c4cdc5da0280166d031ee55a46
#
_cell.length_a   1.000
_cell.length_b   1.000
_cell.length_c   1.000
_cell.angle_alpha   90.00
_cell.angle_beta   90.00
_cell.angle_gamma   90.00
#
_symmetry.space_group_name_H-M   'P 1'
#
loop_
_entity.id
_entity.type
_entity.pdbx_description
1 polymer ?
#
loop_
_entity_poly.entity_id
_entity_poly.type
_entity_poly.pdbx_seq_one_letter_code
_entity_poly.pdbx_strand_id
1 'polypeptide(L)'
;MNKHPPLILYPMKKFLFIFLSCLLFQQLTAQTIVKFDNGNNIIYKNLQGKTIVKNKKYTIAFTDTISSIGFVGTRKGEIVCINNAGKELFEVYKIDNGPDYVSDGLFRIVGKNSKIGFADTCGAIVIPPVFSYATPFHNGEAKVSFGGKNEKQGEYQSWKSNLWFLIKKSK
;
A
#
# COMPACT_ATOMS: atom_id res chain seq x y z
N MET A 1 17.99 63.15 28.42
CA MET A 1 16.88 62.24 28.92
C MET A 1 16.68 61.14 27.88
N ASN A 2 17.33 60.00 28.10
CA ASN A 2 17.16 58.83 27.17
C ASN A 2 15.97 58.02 27.67
N LYS A 3 14.92 57.98 26.86
CA LYS A 3 13.77 57.09 27.10
C LYS A 3 14.05 55.74 26.45
N HIS A 4 14.24 54.69 27.24
CA HIS A 4 14.27 53.33 26.79
C HIS A 4 12.83 52.88 26.39
N PRO A 5 12.65 52.16 25.27
CA PRO A 5 11.35 51.62 24.90
C PRO A 5 10.94 50.54 25.90
N PRO A 6 9.62 50.33 26.13
CA PRO A 6 9.15 49.32 27.06
C PRO A 6 9.37 47.91 26.52
N LEU A 7 9.84 47.03 27.39
CA LEU A 7 10.00 45.59 27.11
C LEU A 7 8.61 44.98 26.94
N ILE A 8 8.28 44.55 25.74
CA ILE A 8 7.02 43.81 25.48
C ILE A 8 7.25 42.37 25.88
N LEU A 9 6.72 41.98 27.06
CA LEU A 9 6.66 40.61 27.47
C LEU A 9 5.52 39.90 26.71
N TYR A 10 5.89 39.06 25.74
CA TYR A 10 4.93 38.15 25.10
C TYR A 10 4.54 37.04 26.10
N PRO A 11 3.25 36.69 26.20
CA PRO A 11 2.80 35.70 27.17
C PRO A 11 3.32 34.30 26.75
N MET A 12 4.24 33.80 27.56
CA MET A 12 4.87 32.46 27.43
C MET A 12 3.88 31.30 27.28
N LYS A 13 2.62 31.50 27.69
CA LYS A 13 1.57 30.45 27.58
C LYS A 13 1.23 30.04 26.16
N LYS A 14 1.35 30.90 25.16
CA LYS A 14 1.08 30.56 23.74
C LYS A 14 2.20 29.71 23.12
N PHE A 15 3.44 29.93 23.52
CA PHE A 15 4.58 29.15 23.05
C PHE A 15 4.58 27.70 23.58
N LEU A 16 4.14 27.52 24.83
CA LEU A 16 4.03 26.19 25.44
C LEU A 16 2.97 25.33 24.76
N PHE A 17 1.85 25.92 24.31
CA PHE A 17 0.79 25.18 23.60
C PHE A 17 1.22 24.73 22.20
N ILE A 18 2.00 25.54 21.47
CA ILE A 18 2.50 25.18 20.14
C ILE A 18 3.55 24.05 20.24
N PHE A 19 4.42 24.10 21.27
CA PHE A 19 5.41 23.06 21.49
C PHE A 19 4.77 21.71 21.92
N LEU A 20 3.71 21.75 22.74
CA LEU A 20 2.98 20.57 23.17
C LEU A 20 2.16 19.94 22.03
N SER A 21 1.61 20.75 21.11
CA SER A 21 0.91 20.25 19.93
C SER A 21 1.88 19.61 18.92
N CYS A 22 3.09 20.10 18.80
CA CYS A 22 4.13 19.52 17.94
C CYS A 22 4.64 18.17 18.49
N LEU A 23 4.70 18.00 19.81
CA LEU A 23 5.07 16.73 20.44
C LEU A 23 3.98 15.66 20.32
N LEU A 24 2.71 16.03 20.23
CA LEU A 24 1.60 15.10 20.01
C LEU A 24 1.53 14.58 18.56
N PHE A 25 2.15 15.28 17.59
CA PHE A 25 2.18 14.85 16.18
C PHE A 25 3.32 13.86 15.87
N GLN A 26 4.27 13.62 16.77
CA GLN A 26 5.42 12.73 16.53
C GLN A 26 5.22 11.29 16.96
N GLN A 27 4.03 10.88 17.37
CA GLN A 27 3.75 9.48 17.71
C GLN A 27 3.13 8.68 16.56
N LEU A 28 3.50 8.95 15.30
CA LEU A 28 3.36 7.98 14.22
C LEU A 28 4.57 7.03 14.25
N THR A 29 4.78 6.37 15.39
CA THR A 29 5.77 5.29 15.46
C THR A 29 5.34 4.22 14.48
N ALA A 30 6.25 3.87 13.59
CA ALA A 30 6.09 2.74 12.68
C ALA A 30 5.76 1.49 13.52
N GLN A 31 4.46 1.20 13.65
CA GLN A 31 3.96 0.09 14.44
C GLN A 31 4.14 -1.19 13.64
N THR A 32 4.87 -2.14 14.17
CA THR A 32 4.88 -3.50 13.60
C THR A 32 3.69 -4.28 14.13
N ILE A 33 2.96 -4.92 13.23
CA ILE A 33 1.87 -5.84 13.59
C ILE A 33 2.19 -7.25 13.12
N VAL A 34 1.80 -8.23 13.93
CA VAL A 34 2.09 -9.65 13.70
C VAL A 34 0.78 -10.41 13.64
N LYS A 35 0.72 -11.36 12.70
CA LYS A 35 -0.41 -12.28 12.57
C LYS A 35 -0.56 -13.11 13.84
N PHE A 36 -1.80 -13.22 14.27
CA PHE A 36 -2.23 -14.09 15.34
C PHE A 36 -3.36 -14.96 14.82
N ASP A 37 -3.13 -16.28 14.76
CA ASP A 37 -4.13 -17.23 14.29
C ASP A 37 -4.99 -17.69 15.47
N ASN A 38 -6.30 -17.62 15.31
CA ASN A 38 -7.26 -18.17 16.28
C ASN A 38 -8.21 -19.21 15.63
N GLY A 39 -7.74 -19.89 14.59
CA GLY A 39 -8.39 -21.00 13.91
C GLY A 39 -9.35 -20.62 12.78
N ASN A 40 -10.07 -19.50 12.85
CA ASN A 40 -11.08 -19.15 11.84
C ASN A 40 -11.00 -17.72 11.30
N ASN A 41 -10.14 -16.86 11.85
CA ASN A 41 -10.04 -15.46 11.46
C ASN A 41 -8.60 -14.99 11.47
N ILE A 42 -8.25 -14.19 10.47
CA ILE A 42 -6.97 -13.50 10.43
C ILE A 42 -7.05 -12.29 11.37
N ILE A 43 -6.17 -12.27 12.36
CA ILE A 43 -6.04 -11.19 13.33
C ILE A 43 -4.59 -10.71 13.29
N TYR A 44 -4.39 -9.40 13.32
CA TYR A 44 -3.06 -8.82 13.54
C TYR A 44 -3.06 -8.03 14.84
N LYS A 45 -2.03 -8.24 15.64
CA LYS A 45 -1.79 -7.53 16.91
C LYS A 45 -0.47 -6.77 16.81
N ASN A 46 -0.38 -5.65 17.54
CA ASN A 46 0.91 -5.00 17.72
C ASN A 46 1.76 -5.74 18.77
N LEU A 47 3.01 -5.31 18.95
CA LEU A 47 3.95 -5.93 19.88
C LEU A 47 3.50 -5.84 21.36
N GLN A 48 2.57 -4.94 21.68
CA GLN A 48 1.94 -4.81 23.02
C GLN A 48 0.70 -5.71 23.17
N GLY A 49 0.39 -6.57 22.19
CA GLY A 49 -0.74 -7.49 22.21
C GLY A 49 -2.10 -6.85 21.85
N LYS A 50 -2.13 -5.55 21.56
CA LYS A 50 -3.37 -4.87 21.13
C LYS A 50 -3.76 -5.34 19.73
N THR A 51 -5.02 -5.73 19.55
CA THR A 51 -5.57 -6.09 18.24
C THR A 51 -5.72 -4.85 17.35
N ILE A 52 -5.06 -4.86 16.21
CA ILE A 52 -5.10 -3.81 15.18
C ILE A 52 -6.04 -4.20 14.05
N VAL A 53 -5.94 -5.44 13.57
CA VAL A 53 -6.85 -5.97 12.55
C VAL A 53 -7.63 -7.13 13.15
N LYS A 54 -8.96 -6.99 13.18
CA LYS A 54 -9.91 -8.05 13.51
C LYS A 54 -11.03 -8.01 12.49
N ASN A 55 -10.76 -8.55 11.32
CA ASN A 55 -11.72 -8.47 10.23
C ASN A 55 -12.07 -9.87 9.70
N LYS A 56 -13.33 -10.26 9.84
CA LYS A 56 -13.85 -11.51 9.29
C LYS A 56 -13.85 -11.56 7.75
N LYS A 57 -13.55 -10.43 7.09
CA LYS A 57 -13.41 -10.33 5.65
C LYS A 57 -12.19 -11.10 5.12
N TYR A 58 -11.11 -11.17 5.91
CA TYR A 58 -9.87 -11.82 5.49
C TYR A 58 -9.88 -13.30 5.87
N THR A 59 -9.45 -14.14 4.93
CA THR A 59 -9.38 -15.59 5.07
C THR A 59 -7.97 -16.14 4.92
N ILE A 60 -7.08 -15.37 4.31
CA ILE A 60 -5.70 -15.75 4.06
C ILE A 60 -4.78 -14.58 4.45
N ALA A 61 -3.69 -14.86 5.16
CA ALA A 61 -2.60 -13.92 5.35
C ALA A 61 -1.42 -14.39 4.50
N PHE A 62 -1.02 -13.58 3.54
CA PHE A 62 0.20 -13.79 2.75
C PHE A 62 1.42 -13.15 3.41
N THR A 63 1.20 -12.26 4.37
CA THR A 63 2.26 -11.59 5.14
C THR A 63 1.99 -11.78 6.63
N ASP A 64 2.94 -12.40 7.35
CA ASP A 64 2.77 -12.67 8.78
C ASP A 64 3.18 -11.49 9.66
N THR A 65 4.16 -10.71 9.23
CA THR A 65 4.65 -9.51 9.97
C THR A 65 4.61 -8.30 9.06
N ILE A 66 3.90 -7.26 9.48
CA ILE A 66 3.68 -6.04 8.71
C ILE A 66 4.31 -4.87 9.45
N SER A 67 5.40 -4.34 8.94
CA SER A 67 6.05 -3.11 9.42
C SER A 67 5.68 -1.87 8.59
N SER A 68 5.37 -2.05 7.32
CA SER A 68 4.85 -1.02 6.40
C SER A 68 3.56 -1.49 5.76
N ILE A 69 3.64 -2.46 4.86
CA ILE A 69 2.50 -3.06 4.17
C ILE A 69 2.54 -4.58 4.25
N GLY A 70 1.38 -5.20 4.05
CA GLY A 70 1.23 -6.64 3.90
C GLY A 70 0.04 -7.00 3.04
N PHE A 71 -0.03 -8.26 2.62
CA PHE A 71 -1.06 -8.76 1.72
C PHE A 71 -1.96 -9.76 2.43
N VAL A 72 -3.27 -9.60 2.24
CA VAL A 72 -4.30 -10.49 2.81
C VAL A 72 -5.33 -10.85 1.73
N GLY A 73 -5.80 -12.08 1.76
CA GLY A 73 -6.85 -12.57 0.88
C GLY A 73 -8.23 -12.39 1.49
N THR A 74 -9.19 -11.92 0.69
CA THR A 74 -10.60 -11.74 1.10
C THR A 74 -11.42 -12.98 0.81
N ARG A 75 -12.64 -13.08 1.41
CA ARG A 75 -13.61 -14.15 1.10
C ARG A 75 -14.07 -14.15 -0.37
N LYS A 76 -13.94 -13.02 -1.07
CA LYS A 76 -14.27 -12.90 -2.49
C LYS A 76 -13.14 -13.36 -3.41
N GLY A 77 -11.99 -13.77 -2.84
CA GLY A 77 -10.82 -14.19 -3.60
C GLY A 77 -9.96 -13.04 -4.11
N GLU A 78 -10.26 -11.81 -3.70
CA GLU A 78 -9.40 -10.64 -3.95
C GLU A 78 -8.20 -10.68 -3.00
N ILE A 79 -7.09 -10.11 -3.42
CA ILE A 79 -5.92 -9.88 -2.56
C ILE A 79 -5.80 -8.38 -2.35
N VAL A 80 -5.79 -7.95 -1.10
CA VAL A 80 -5.69 -6.53 -0.75
C VAL A 80 -4.42 -6.25 0.02
N CYS A 81 -3.84 -5.08 -0.25
CA CYS A 81 -2.75 -4.53 0.51
C CYS A 81 -3.31 -3.78 1.72
N ILE A 82 -2.78 -4.08 2.90
CA ILE A 82 -3.07 -3.34 4.13
C ILE A 82 -1.80 -2.74 4.69
N ASN A 83 -1.90 -1.60 5.37
CA ASN A 83 -0.78 -1.02 6.09
C ASN A 83 -0.72 -1.53 7.54
N ASN A 84 0.31 -1.14 8.26
CA ASN A 84 0.52 -1.50 9.67
C ASN A 84 -0.50 -0.89 10.65
N ALA A 85 -1.35 0.04 10.22
CA ALA A 85 -2.52 0.50 10.94
C ALA A 85 -3.78 -0.33 10.64
N GLY A 86 -3.68 -1.36 9.79
CA GLY A 86 -4.80 -2.21 9.38
C GLY A 86 -5.72 -1.58 8.34
N LYS A 87 -5.32 -0.45 7.75
CA LYS A 87 -6.08 0.22 6.68
C LYS A 87 -5.83 -0.46 5.34
N GLU A 88 -6.90 -0.79 4.62
CA GLU A 88 -6.80 -1.22 3.23
C GLU A 88 -6.37 -0.06 2.34
N LEU A 89 -5.40 -0.32 1.46
CA LEU A 89 -4.83 0.65 0.54
C LEU A 89 -5.41 0.47 -0.86
N PHE A 90 -5.26 -0.73 -1.42
CA PHE A 90 -5.71 -1.07 -2.77
C PHE A 90 -5.74 -2.60 -2.96
N GLU A 91 -6.36 -3.03 -4.04
CA GLU A 91 -6.31 -4.41 -4.50
C GLU A 91 -4.99 -4.69 -5.21
N VAL A 92 -4.41 -5.86 -4.95
CA VAL A 92 -3.16 -6.33 -5.55
C VAL A 92 -3.48 -7.26 -6.71
N TYR A 93 -2.72 -7.13 -7.81
CA TYR A 93 -2.85 -8.05 -8.93
C TYR A 93 -2.55 -9.47 -8.46
N LYS A 94 -3.39 -10.41 -8.89
CA LYS A 94 -3.31 -11.81 -8.49
C LYS A 94 -2.58 -12.62 -9.54
N ILE A 95 -1.56 -13.36 -9.12
CA ILE A 95 -0.88 -14.37 -9.94
C ILE A 95 -1.15 -15.73 -9.31
N ASP A 96 -1.73 -16.64 -10.09
CA ASP A 96 -2.16 -17.94 -9.60
C ASP A 96 -3.02 -17.81 -8.33
N ASN A 97 -2.55 -18.28 -7.20
CA ASN A 97 -3.26 -18.20 -5.92
C ASN A 97 -2.64 -17.22 -4.93
N GLY A 98 -1.72 -16.35 -5.38
CA GLY A 98 -0.98 -15.41 -4.54
C GLY A 98 -0.98 -13.97 -5.04
N PRO A 99 -0.41 -13.05 -4.24
CA PRO A 99 -0.18 -11.68 -4.67
C PRO A 99 0.87 -11.61 -5.77
N ASP A 100 0.85 -10.52 -6.52
CA ASP A 100 1.89 -10.21 -7.50
C ASP A 100 3.28 -10.15 -6.86
N TYR A 101 4.28 -10.57 -7.61
CA TYR A 101 5.67 -10.52 -7.15
C TYR A 101 6.21 -9.09 -7.22
N VAL A 102 6.98 -8.71 -6.19
CA VAL A 102 7.74 -7.46 -6.24
C VAL A 102 8.91 -7.64 -7.20
N SER A 103 8.95 -6.81 -8.23
CA SER A 103 10.02 -6.77 -9.21
C SER A 103 10.46 -5.32 -9.44
N ASP A 104 11.76 -5.07 -9.41
CA ASP A 104 12.34 -3.72 -9.42
C ASP A 104 11.78 -2.78 -8.32
N GLY A 105 11.35 -3.36 -7.18
CA GLY A 105 10.75 -2.62 -6.06
C GLY A 105 9.29 -2.21 -6.30
N LEU A 106 8.65 -2.69 -7.35
CA LEU A 106 7.26 -2.42 -7.70
C LEU A 106 6.46 -3.71 -7.84
N PHE A 107 5.15 -3.64 -7.59
CA PHE A 107 4.20 -4.70 -7.88
C PHE A 107 2.93 -4.10 -8.48
N ARG A 108 2.21 -4.93 -9.24
CA ARG A 108 0.99 -4.48 -9.92
C ARG A 108 -0.18 -4.40 -8.95
N ILE A 109 -0.99 -3.38 -9.13
CA ILE A 109 -2.23 -3.14 -8.39
C ILE A 109 -3.41 -3.07 -9.36
N VAL A 110 -4.60 -3.35 -8.85
CA VAL A 110 -5.85 -3.32 -9.60
C VAL A 110 -6.70 -2.15 -9.12
N GLY A 111 -7.14 -1.35 -10.04
CA GLY A 111 -8.04 -0.24 -9.81
C GLY A 111 -9.45 -0.50 -10.35
N LYS A 112 -10.24 0.56 -10.44
CA LYS A 112 -11.58 0.51 -11.03
C LYS A 112 -11.53 -0.04 -12.46
N ASN A 113 -12.57 -0.78 -12.84
CA ASN A 113 -12.72 -1.40 -14.16
C ASN A 113 -11.53 -2.33 -14.52
N SER A 114 -10.98 -3.00 -13.51
CA SER A 114 -9.85 -3.94 -13.66
C SER A 114 -8.61 -3.32 -14.33
N LYS A 115 -8.43 -2.02 -14.20
CA LYS A 115 -7.23 -1.36 -14.72
C LYS A 115 -6.04 -1.64 -13.82
N ILE A 116 -4.87 -1.78 -14.42
CA ILE A 116 -3.61 -2.11 -13.77
C ILE A 116 -2.76 -0.86 -13.59
N GLY A 117 -2.19 -0.70 -12.41
CA GLY A 117 -1.18 0.28 -12.07
C GLY A 117 -0.06 -0.37 -11.29
N PHE A 118 0.80 0.41 -10.64
CA PHE A 118 1.93 -0.08 -9.86
C PHE A 118 2.05 0.68 -8.53
N ALA A 119 2.37 -0.07 -7.50
CA ALA A 119 2.72 0.47 -6.18
C ALA A 119 4.10 -0.02 -5.76
N ASP A 120 4.71 0.69 -4.82
CA ASP A 120 5.99 0.33 -4.21
C ASP A 120 5.81 -0.47 -2.91
N THR A 121 6.92 -0.93 -2.36
CA THR A 121 6.97 -1.71 -1.12
C THR A 121 6.65 -0.89 0.14
N CYS A 122 6.49 0.42 0.02
CA CYS A 122 6.00 1.30 1.10
C CYS A 122 4.47 1.49 1.04
N GLY A 123 3.82 1.05 -0.05
CA GLY A 123 2.39 1.18 -0.27
C GLY A 123 2.00 2.49 -0.95
N ALA A 124 2.95 3.21 -1.56
CA ALA A 124 2.64 4.35 -2.39
C ALA A 124 2.30 3.91 -3.82
N ILE A 125 1.24 4.48 -4.40
CA ILE A 125 0.90 4.28 -5.80
C ILE A 125 1.87 5.08 -6.65
N VAL A 126 2.76 4.39 -7.37
CA VAL A 126 3.78 5.00 -8.24
C VAL A 126 3.19 5.31 -9.62
N ILE A 127 2.38 4.39 -10.14
CA ILE A 127 1.68 4.57 -11.42
C ILE A 127 0.20 4.24 -11.19
N PRO A 128 -0.71 5.22 -11.38
CA PRO A 128 -2.13 4.99 -11.21
C PRO A 128 -2.66 3.86 -12.10
N PRO A 129 -3.72 3.13 -11.68
CA PRO A 129 -4.33 2.07 -12.47
C PRO A 129 -5.05 2.62 -13.71
N VAL A 130 -4.36 2.64 -14.83
CA VAL A 130 -4.86 3.16 -16.14
C VAL A 130 -4.71 2.17 -17.28
N PHE A 131 -3.86 1.14 -17.13
CA PHE A 131 -3.58 0.17 -18.19
C PHE A 131 -4.61 -0.96 -18.20
N SER A 132 -4.95 -1.44 -19.39
CA SER A 132 -5.76 -2.66 -19.54
C SER A 132 -4.95 -3.92 -19.25
N TYR A 133 -3.65 -3.86 -19.50
CA TYR A 133 -2.69 -4.91 -19.16
C TYR A 133 -1.32 -4.32 -18.92
N ALA A 134 -0.56 -4.95 -18.02
CA ALA A 134 0.83 -4.62 -17.72
C ALA A 134 1.61 -5.88 -17.36
N THR A 135 2.85 -6.02 -17.84
CA THR A 135 3.80 -6.99 -17.30
C THR A 135 4.38 -6.48 -15.99
N PRO A 136 4.96 -7.33 -15.13
CA PRO A 136 5.84 -6.86 -14.08
C PRO A 136 6.98 -6.01 -14.66
N PHE A 137 7.55 -5.13 -13.83
CA PHE A 137 8.80 -4.46 -14.19
C PHE A 137 9.94 -5.47 -14.26
N HIS A 138 10.82 -5.31 -15.22
CA HIS A 138 12.06 -6.09 -15.34
C HIS A 138 13.14 -5.22 -15.94
N ASN A 139 14.30 -5.11 -15.27
CA ASN A 139 15.40 -4.23 -15.66
C ASN A 139 14.96 -2.76 -15.86
N GLY A 140 14.08 -2.26 -14.99
CA GLY A 140 13.59 -0.89 -15.04
C GLY A 140 12.49 -0.61 -16.07
N GLU A 141 11.98 -1.63 -16.77
CA GLU A 141 10.98 -1.48 -17.84
C GLU A 141 9.79 -2.42 -17.67
N ALA A 142 8.60 -2.00 -18.11
CA ALA A 142 7.42 -2.84 -18.22
C ALA A 142 6.67 -2.59 -19.52
N LYS A 143 6.07 -3.64 -20.10
CA LYS A 143 5.18 -3.53 -21.27
C LYS A 143 3.75 -3.30 -20.79
N VAL A 144 3.08 -2.33 -21.38
CA VAL A 144 1.70 -1.99 -21.04
C VAL A 144 0.83 -1.81 -22.27
N SER A 145 -0.47 -2.00 -22.12
CA SER A 145 -1.45 -1.69 -23.17
C SER A 145 -2.68 -1.01 -22.58
N PHE A 146 -3.31 -0.13 -23.34
CA PHE A 146 -4.55 0.56 -22.97
C PHE A 146 -5.81 -0.15 -23.49
N GLY A 147 -5.65 -1.13 -24.38
CA GLY A 147 -6.71 -1.94 -24.96
C GLY A 147 -6.21 -3.33 -25.30
N GLY A 148 -7.16 -4.22 -25.56
CA GLY A 148 -6.86 -5.60 -25.89
C GLY A 148 -7.91 -6.55 -25.33
N LYS A 149 -7.65 -7.83 -25.45
CA LYS A 149 -8.52 -8.91 -24.92
C LYS A 149 -7.70 -10.11 -24.49
N ASN A 150 -8.23 -10.89 -23.58
CA ASN A 150 -7.70 -12.20 -23.27
C ASN A 150 -8.07 -13.17 -24.40
N GLU A 151 -7.08 -13.84 -24.96
CA GLU A 151 -7.26 -14.95 -25.88
C GLU A 151 -6.88 -16.25 -25.18
N LYS A 152 -7.78 -17.24 -25.29
CA LYS A 152 -7.57 -18.56 -24.71
C LYS A 152 -6.95 -19.47 -25.79
N GLN A 153 -5.81 -20.08 -25.46
CA GLN A 153 -5.16 -21.11 -26.28
C GLN A 153 -5.03 -22.37 -25.40
N GLY A 154 -5.98 -23.30 -25.56
CA GLY A 154 -6.05 -24.47 -24.69
C GLY A 154 -6.33 -24.06 -23.24
N GLU A 155 -5.47 -24.45 -22.32
CA GLU A 155 -5.55 -24.10 -20.90
C GLU A 155 -4.89 -22.73 -20.58
N TYR A 156 -4.15 -22.16 -21.51
CA TYR A 156 -3.44 -20.90 -21.30
C TYR A 156 -4.26 -19.71 -21.73
N GLN A 157 -4.16 -18.62 -20.98
CA GLN A 157 -4.69 -17.33 -21.37
C GLN A 157 -3.54 -16.37 -21.68
N SER A 158 -3.63 -15.68 -22.81
CA SER A 158 -2.67 -14.66 -23.18
C SER A 158 -3.37 -13.36 -23.53
N TRP A 159 -2.77 -12.23 -23.13
CA TRP A 159 -3.27 -10.91 -23.51
C TRP A 159 -2.85 -10.58 -24.92
N LYS A 160 -3.81 -10.24 -25.78
CA LYS A 160 -3.59 -9.76 -27.16
C LYS A 160 -3.96 -8.30 -27.25
N SER A 161 -3.02 -7.51 -27.71
CA SER A 161 -3.20 -6.08 -28.00
C SER A 161 -2.51 -5.74 -29.32
N ASN A 162 -3.13 -4.84 -30.09
CA ASN A 162 -2.52 -4.32 -31.33
C ASN A 162 -1.51 -3.21 -31.02
N LEU A 163 -1.52 -2.66 -29.82
CA LEU A 163 -0.65 -1.55 -29.43
C LEU A 163 -0.07 -1.77 -28.04
N TRP A 164 1.25 -1.84 -28.00
CA TRP A 164 2.05 -2.00 -26.80
C TRP A 164 2.96 -0.79 -26.60
N PHE A 165 3.11 -0.39 -25.36
CA PHE A 165 4.02 0.66 -24.94
C PHE A 165 5.02 0.08 -23.95
N LEU A 166 6.23 0.63 -23.99
CA LEU A 166 7.25 0.37 -23.00
C LEU A 166 7.31 1.56 -22.04
N ILE A 167 7.11 1.30 -20.76
CA ILE A 167 7.27 2.31 -19.70
C ILE A 167 8.55 2.03 -18.93
N LYS A 168 9.20 3.10 -18.46
CA LYS A 168 10.44 3.03 -17.68
C LYS A 168 10.20 3.53 -16.27
N LYS A 169 10.84 2.88 -15.31
CA LYS A 169 10.92 3.39 -13.95
C LYS A 169 11.81 4.62 -13.94
N SER A 170 11.31 5.75 -13.46
CA SER A 170 12.17 6.92 -13.18
C SER A 170 13.21 6.56 -12.11
N LYS A 171 14.43 7.02 -12.32
CA LYS A 171 15.52 6.88 -11.34
C LYS A 171 15.24 7.74 -10.11
#